data_72d96e6b71a9b1aa31a0ed097d776c35
#
_entry.id   72d96e6b71a9b1aa31a0ed097d776c35
#
_cell.length_a   1.000
_cell.length_b   1.000
_cell.length_c   1.000
_cell.angle_alpha   90.00
_cell.angle_beta   90.00
_cell.angle_gamma   90.00
#
_symmetry.space_group_name_H-M   'P 1'
#
loop_
_entity.id
_entity.type
_entity.pdbx_description
1 polymer ?
#
loop_
_entity_poly.entity_id
_entity_poly.type
_entity_poly.pdbx_seq_one_letter_code
_entity_poly.pdbx_strand_id
1 'polypeptide(L)'
;MSNLTLEAIELTRLFGGREAVKNVSLQLEKGEVLGFLGPNGAGKSTTMRMLTGNLAPSIGTVKICGIDMMENPKEAKALIGYLPEMRPIYKELTVDEFLTIASRLHKVPSKQIKKAVEIAKQKCGLSHMSKRLIENLSNGYQQRVAIAQAIIHNPLVLILDEPTVGLDPIQIREIRALIREIGQKHSVILSTHILPEVEMVCDRVQIIDKGNLVFHGSIDELKQHRQGNKLMVGFAKAPTISALNDIEGVSKVEKVEDRMYRIHFKNKQSPAEAIVKLSVKNSWGLYQIAPDQTSLEDVFVQLTQMKQKN
;
A
#
# COMPACT_ATOMS: atom_id res chain seq x y z
N MET A 1 4.87 27.13 7.49
CA MET A 1 5.01 26.55 6.13
C MET A 1 4.33 25.20 6.17
N SER A 2 3.47 24.85 5.20
CA SER A 2 2.79 23.56 5.18
C SER A 2 3.83 22.44 5.05
N ASN A 3 3.71 21.41 5.88
CA ASN A 3 4.60 20.24 5.84
C ASN A 3 4.24 19.29 4.67
N LEU A 4 3.32 19.74 3.79
CA LEU A 4 2.80 18.94 2.68
C LEU A 4 3.75 18.96 1.49
N THR A 5 4.10 17.78 1.01
CA THR A 5 4.90 17.56 -0.21
C THR A 5 4.03 17.27 -1.44
N LEU A 6 2.83 16.73 -1.23
CA LEU A 6 1.84 16.56 -2.28
C LEU A 6 0.44 16.81 -1.72
N GLU A 7 -0.36 17.53 -2.48
CA GLU A 7 -1.77 17.79 -2.19
C GLU A 7 -2.60 17.56 -3.45
N ALA A 8 -3.63 16.75 -3.33
CA ALA A 8 -4.63 16.52 -4.36
C ALA A 8 -6.01 16.84 -3.79
N ILE A 9 -6.78 17.64 -4.50
CA ILE A 9 -8.06 18.17 -4.04
C ILE A 9 -9.12 17.76 -5.05
N GLU A 10 -10.13 17.01 -4.59
CA GLU A 10 -11.36 16.63 -5.31
C GLU A 10 -11.11 16.02 -6.70
N LEU A 11 -10.08 15.17 -6.82
CA LEU A 11 -9.73 14.57 -8.10
C LEU A 11 -10.88 13.70 -8.63
N THR A 12 -11.34 14.04 -9.81
CA THR A 12 -12.33 13.26 -10.56
C THR A 12 -11.79 13.00 -11.97
N ARG A 13 -11.95 11.78 -12.47
CA ARG A 13 -11.62 11.41 -13.84
C ARG A 13 -12.74 10.67 -14.52
N LEU A 14 -13.17 11.21 -15.66
CA LEU A 14 -14.20 10.67 -16.53
C LEU A 14 -13.56 10.03 -17.77
N PHE A 15 -14.04 8.86 -18.16
CA PHE A 15 -13.73 8.20 -19.42
C PHE A 15 -15.05 7.79 -20.08
N GLY A 16 -15.39 8.41 -21.20
CA GLY A 16 -16.61 8.10 -21.94
C GLY A 16 -17.88 8.17 -21.07
N GLY A 17 -17.97 9.16 -20.17
CA GLY A 17 -19.09 9.33 -19.24
C GLY A 17 -19.02 8.47 -17.97
N ARG A 18 -18.09 7.51 -17.86
CA ARG A 18 -17.89 6.70 -16.65
C ARG A 18 -16.85 7.35 -15.76
N GLU A 19 -17.18 7.55 -14.50
CA GLU A 19 -16.25 8.02 -13.47
C GLU A 19 -15.34 6.88 -13.03
N ALA A 20 -14.06 6.98 -13.38
CA ALA A 20 -13.03 6.04 -12.93
C ALA A 20 -12.46 6.43 -11.56
N VAL A 21 -12.47 7.73 -11.25
CA VAL A 21 -12.11 8.32 -9.95
C VAL A 21 -13.13 9.39 -9.63
N LYS A 22 -13.60 9.44 -8.38
CA LYS A 22 -14.69 10.30 -7.92
C LYS A 22 -14.29 11.07 -6.68
N ASN A 23 -14.12 12.37 -6.80
CA ASN A 23 -13.88 13.28 -5.68
C ASN A 23 -12.82 12.76 -4.67
N VAL A 24 -11.69 12.30 -5.17
CA VAL A 24 -10.58 11.78 -4.35
C VAL A 24 -9.70 12.93 -3.92
N SER A 25 -9.56 13.12 -2.60
CA SER A 25 -8.61 14.06 -2.00
C SER A 25 -7.55 13.30 -1.20
N LEU A 26 -6.30 13.71 -1.31
CA LEU A 26 -5.20 13.15 -0.54
C LEU A 26 -4.12 14.20 -0.23
N GLN A 27 -3.45 14.00 0.87
CA GLN A 27 -2.33 14.81 1.32
C GLN A 27 -1.19 13.90 1.75
N LEU A 28 0.03 14.25 1.34
CA LEU A 28 1.25 13.55 1.70
C LEU A 28 2.18 14.51 2.45
N GLU A 29 2.56 14.15 3.66
CA GLU A 29 3.48 14.92 4.47
C GLU A 29 4.94 14.62 4.12
N LYS A 30 5.84 15.50 4.54
CA LYS A 30 7.28 15.31 4.33
C LYS A 30 7.79 14.10 5.11
N GLY A 31 8.43 13.15 4.39
CA GLY A 31 8.98 11.93 4.99
C GLY A 31 7.95 10.87 5.35
N GLU A 32 6.70 11.03 4.89
CA GLU A 32 5.64 10.06 5.08
C GLU A 32 5.63 9.02 3.97
N VAL A 33 5.26 7.79 4.32
CA VAL A 33 4.92 6.71 3.38
C VAL A 33 3.41 6.49 3.44
N LEU A 34 2.69 6.94 2.42
CA LEU A 34 1.24 6.78 2.29
C LEU A 34 0.92 5.57 1.41
N GLY A 35 0.18 4.60 1.95
CA GLY A 35 -0.39 3.49 1.20
C GLY A 35 -1.67 3.90 0.47
N PHE A 36 -1.76 3.59 -0.83
CA PHE A 36 -2.98 3.77 -1.62
C PHE A 36 -3.48 2.39 -2.04
N LEU A 37 -4.39 1.85 -1.25
CA LEU A 37 -4.84 0.46 -1.30
C LEU A 37 -6.17 0.32 -2.03
N GLY A 38 -6.34 -0.75 -2.82
CA GLY A 38 -7.62 -1.04 -3.45
C GLY A 38 -7.56 -2.23 -4.40
N PRO A 39 -8.69 -2.86 -4.74
CA PRO A 39 -8.73 -3.95 -5.70
C PRO A 39 -8.35 -3.50 -7.11
N ASN A 40 -8.14 -4.46 -8.00
CA ASN A 40 -7.91 -4.16 -9.42
C ASN A 40 -9.14 -3.46 -10.02
N GLY A 41 -8.89 -2.41 -10.81
CA GLY A 41 -9.96 -1.59 -11.39
C GLY A 41 -10.60 -0.56 -10.43
N ALA A 42 -10.13 -0.44 -9.17
CA ALA A 42 -10.69 0.53 -8.21
C ALA A 42 -10.38 2.00 -8.54
N GLY A 43 -9.43 2.28 -9.45
CA GLY A 43 -9.01 3.64 -9.81
C GLY A 43 -7.59 4.01 -9.36
N LYS A 44 -6.80 3.07 -8.77
CA LYS A 44 -5.45 3.32 -8.25
C LYS A 44 -4.51 3.92 -9.30
N SER A 45 -4.21 3.19 -10.37
CA SER A 45 -3.27 3.64 -11.42
C SER A 45 -3.77 4.89 -12.14
N THR A 46 -5.10 5.08 -12.25
CA THR A 46 -5.68 6.33 -12.77
C THR A 46 -5.34 7.50 -11.84
N THR A 47 -5.47 7.32 -10.54
CA THR A 47 -5.09 8.32 -9.54
C THR A 47 -3.59 8.61 -9.59
N MET A 48 -2.73 7.57 -9.61
CA MET A 48 -1.26 7.75 -9.71
C MET A 48 -0.88 8.54 -10.98
N ARG A 49 -1.52 8.26 -12.11
CA ARG A 49 -1.30 9.02 -13.36
C ARG A 49 -1.75 10.47 -13.29
N MET A 50 -2.81 10.77 -12.54
CA MET A 50 -3.22 12.16 -12.29
C MET A 50 -2.23 12.89 -11.37
N LEU A 51 -1.78 12.25 -10.28
CA LEU A 51 -0.80 12.82 -9.35
C LEU A 51 0.54 13.15 -10.02
N THR A 52 0.94 12.34 -11.01
CA THR A 52 2.19 12.53 -11.78
C THR A 52 2.04 13.47 -12.97
N GLY A 53 0.83 13.99 -13.21
CA GLY A 53 0.55 14.83 -14.38
C GLY A 53 0.64 14.09 -15.73
N ASN A 54 0.63 12.74 -15.72
CA ASN A 54 0.57 11.93 -16.95
C ASN A 54 -0.86 11.78 -17.47
N LEU A 55 -1.83 12.19 -16.67
CA LEU A 55 -3.24 12.27 -17.00
C LEU A 55 -3.83 13.50 -16.32
N ALA A 56 -4.44 14.41 -17.08
CA ALA A 56 -5.13 15.55 -16.49
C ALA A 56 -6.41 15.06 -15.76
N PRO A 57 -6.71 15.54 -14.55
CA PRO A 57 -8.01 15.32 -13.92
C PRO A 57 -9.11 15.99 -14.76
N SER A 58 -10.33 15.46 -14.71
CA SER A 58 -11.51 16.13 -15.27
C SER A 58 -11.99 17.26 -14.34
N ILE A 59 -11.84 17.07 -13.04
CA ILE A 59 -12.13 18.03 -11.98
C ILE A 59 -11.07 17.85 -10.90
N GLY A 60 -10.75 18.93 -10.18
CA GLY A 60 -9.80 18.93 -9.08
C GLY A 60 -8.39 19.37 -9.49
N THR A 61 -7.50 19.48 -8.51
CA THR A 61 -6.14 20.01 -8.69
C THR A 61 -5.12 19.13 -7.99
N VAL A 62 -3.87 19.16 -8.48
CA VAL A 62 -2.72 18.50 -7.86
C VAL A 62 -1.63 19.54 -7.66
N LYS A 63 -1.08 19.62 -6.45
CA LYS A 63 0.06 20.48 -6.11
C LYS A 63 1.21 19.64 -5.54
N ILE A 64 2.41 19.93 -6.00
CA ILE A 64 3.65 19.32 -5.50
C ILE A 64 4.48 20.42 -4.84
N CYS A 65 4.68 20.33 -3.53
CA CYS A 65 5.34 21.36 -2.74
C CYS A 65 4.76 22.77 -3.00
N GLY A 66 3.42 22.85 -3.16
CA GLY A 66 2.71 24.10 -3.46
C GLY A 66 2.68 24.50 -4.94
N ILE A 67 3.42 23.80 -5.82
CA ILE A 67 3.45 24.07 -7.27
C ILE A 67 2.29 23.33 -7.94
N ASP A 68 1.41 24.05 -8.61
CA ASP A 68 0.29 23.45 -9.33
C ASP A 68 0.77 22.66 -10.56
N MET A 69 0.30 21.42 -10.69
CA MET A 69 0.71 20.49 -11.74
C MET A 69 0.23 20.93 -13.12
N MET A 70 -0.89 21.63 -13.23
CA MET A 70 -1.45 22.05 -14.52
C MET A 70 -0.86 23.39 -14.98
N GLU A 71 -0.58 24.30 -14.05
CA GLU A 71 0.01 25.61 -14.36
C GLU A 71 1.52 25.51 -14.63
N ASN A 72 2.24 24.73 -13.78
CA ASN A 72 3.70 24.63 -13.84
C ASN A 72 4.17 23.15 -13.92
N PRO A 73 3.78 22.39 -14.97
CA PRO A 73 4.02 20.95 -15.03
C PRO A 73 5.50 20.55 -15.06
N LYS A 74 6.37 21.37 -15.62
CA LYS A 74 7.82 21.08 -15.66
C LYS A 74 8.47 21.14 -14.28
N GLU A 75 8.10 22.15 -13.50
CA GLU A 75 8.62 22.34 -12.15
C GLU A 75 8.07 21.28 -11.20
N ALA A 76 6.75 21.06 -11.22
CA ALA A 76 6.11 20.04 -10.41
C ALA A 76 6.67 18.64 -10.70
N LYS A 77 6.79 18.23 -11.98
CA LYS A 77 7.34 16.94 -12.39
C LYS A 77 8.81 16.76 -12.02
N ALA A 78 9.60 17.81 -11.96
CA ALA A 78 11.00 17.76 -11.53
C ALA A 78 11.16 17.32 -10.06
N LEU A 79 10.12 17.49 -9.25
CA LEU A 79 10.09 17.08 -7.83
C LEU A 79 9.56 15.67 -7.62
N ILE A 80 9.10 14.98 -8.67
CA ILE A 80 8.48 13.67 -8.59
C ILE A 80 9.39 12.60 -9.21
N GLY A 81 9.59 11.50 -8.49
CA GLY A 81 10.01 10.22 -9.05
C GLY A 81 8.79 9.33 -9.27
N TYR A 82 8.71 8.66 -10.39
CA TYR A 82 7.57 7.80 -10.71
C TYR A 82 7.99 6.44 -11.24
N LEU A 83 7.47 5.41 -10.61
CA LEU A 83 7.52 4.03 -11.09
C LEU A 83 6.10 3.59 -11.45
N PRO A 84 5.74 3.48 -12.74
CA PRO A 84 4.46 2.90 -13.16
C PRO A 84 4.46 1.37 -12.97
N GLU A 85 3.26 0.76 -12.97
CA GLU A 85 3.07 -0.69 -12.88
C GLU A 85 3.89 -1.45 -13.94
N MET A 86 3.88 -0.98 -15.19
CA MET A 86 4.80 -1.48 -16.23
C MET A 86 6.14 -0.77 -16.11
N ARG A 87 7.19 -1.55 -15.84
CA ARG A 87 8.55 -1.02 -15.66
C ARG A 87 9.04 -0.30 -16.92
N PRO A 88 9.42 0.99 -16.84
CA PRO A 88 9.90 1.75 -18.01
C PRO A 88 11.40 1.51 -18.22
N ILE A 89 11.81 0.27 -18.46
CA ILE A 89 13.21 -0.12 -18.61
C ILE A 89 13.52 -0.51 -20.05
N TYR A 90 14.71 -0.14 -20.53
CA TYR A 90 15.25 -0.56 -21.83
C TYR A 90 16.15 -1.78 -21.60
N LYS A 91 15.65 -2.96 -21.97
CA LYS A 91 16.27 -4.24 -21.63
C LYS A 91 17.62 -4.46 -22.32
N GLU A 92 17.83 -3.82 -23.47
CA GLU A 92 19.03 -3.90 -24.31
C GLU A 92 20.21 -3.08 -23.77
N LEU A 93 19.97 -2.24 -22.76
CA LEU A 93 21.00 -1.43 -22.13
C LEU A 93 21.56 -2.11 -20.88
N THR A 94 22.80 -1.77 -20.55
CA THR A 94 23.37 -2.06 -19.25
C THR A 94 22.74 -1.16 -18.17
N VAL A 95 22.84 -1.57 -16.91
CA VAL A 95 22.36 -0.76 -15.78
C VAL A 95 22.96 0.65 -15.78
N ASP A 96 24.25 0.78 -16.03
CA ASP A 96 24.95 2.08 -16.06
C ASP A 96 24.47 2.95 -17.24
N GLU A 97 24.31 2.39 -18.41
CA GLU A 97 23.81 3.13 -19.58
C GLU A 97 22.39 3.63 -19.36
N PHE A 98 21.50 2.75 -18.89
CA PHE A 98 20.11 3.10 -18.63
C PHE A 98 19.98 4.22 -17.59
N LEU A 99 20.66 4.09 -16.44
CA LEU A 99 20.62 5.10 -15.37
C LEU A 99 21.29 6.42 -15.80
N THR A 100 22.30 6.35 -16.67
CA THR A 100 22.92 7.54 -17.26
C THR A 100 21.94 8.28 -18.17
N ILE A 101 21.20 7.56 -19.01
CA ILE A 101 20.16 8.14 -19.87
C ILE A 101 19.04 8.74 -19.01
N ALA A 102 18.55 8.00 -18.00
CA ALA A 102 17.55 8.48 -17.08
C ALA A 102 17.98 9.79 -16.37
N SER A 103 19.25 9.87 -15.93
CA SER A 103 19.81 11.09 -15.32
C SER A 103 19.74 12.29 -16.27
N ARG A 104 20.07 12.08 -17.55
CA ARG A 104 20.02 13.14 -18.57
C ARG A 104 18.58 13.60 -18.84
N LEU A 105 17.64 12.66 -18.95
CA LEU A 105 16.21 12.95 -19.13
C LEU A 105 15.63 13.77 -17.98
N HIS A 106 16.05 13.46 -16.74
CA HIS A 106 15.70 14.24 -15.54
C HIS A 106 16.56 15.50 -15.35
N LYS A 107 17.37 15.89 -16.36
CA LYS A 107 18.20 17.10 -16.37
C LYS A 107 19.17 17.21 -15.20
N VAL A 108 19.69 16.07 -14.71
CA VAL A 108 20.79 16.07 -13.74
C VAL A 108 22.02 16.74 -14.39
N PRO A 109 22.65 17.73 -13.74
CA PRO A 109 23.82 18.41 -14.30
C PRO A 109 24.92 17.42 -14.72
N SER A 110 25.49 17.59 -15.90
CA SER A 110 26.43 16.62 -16.50
C SER A 110 27.58 16.24 -15.57
N LYS A 111 28.09 17.20 -14.80
CA LYS A 111 29.16 16.97 -13.79
C LYS A 111 28.70 16.10 -12.62
N GLN A 112 27.39 15.94 -12.37
CA GLN A 112 26.82 15.19 -11.26
C GLN A 112 26.25 13.83 -11.67
N ILE A 113 26.11 13.54 -12.98
CA ILE A 113 25.50 12.30 -13.48
C ILE A 113 26.20 11.07 -12.91
N LYS A 114 27.53 10.99 -13.01
CA LYS A 114 28.29 9.84 -12.49
C LYS A 114 28.02 9.59 -11.00
N LYS A 115 27.97 10.67 -10.21
CA LYS A 115 27.69 10.59 -8.77
C LYS A 115 26.24 10.17 -8.51
N ALA A 116 25.28 10.71 -9.26
CA ALA A 116 23.87 10.37 -9.12
C ALA A 116 23.61 8.89 -9.44
N VAL A 117 24.19 8.39 -10.55
CA VAL A 117 24.12 6.98 -10.94
C VAL A 117 24.68 6.08 -9.85
N GLU A 118 25.86 6.41 -9.30
CA GLU A 118 26.47 5.60 -8.25
C GLU A 118 25.64 5.58 -6.97
N ILE A 119 25.12 6.72 -6.52
CA ILE A 119 24.23 6.81 -5.37
C ILE A 119 22.96 5.99 -5.57
N ALA A 120 22.32 6.09 -6.75
CA ALA A 120 21.11 5.33 -7.04
C ALA A 120 21.36 3.82 -7.05
N LYS A 121 22.50 3.38 -7.65
CA LYS A 121 22.91 1.97 -7.62
C LYS A 121 23.15 1.47 -6.20
N GLN A 122 23.89 2.22 -5.38
CA GLN A 122 24.16 1.85 -3.99
C GLN A 122 22.85 1.70 -3.20
N LYS A 123 21.96 2.70 -3.27
CA LYS A 123 20.66 2.65 -2.58
C LYS A 123 19.83 1.44 -3.00
N CYS A 124 19.85 1.07 -4.28
CA CYS A 124 19.04 -0.05 -4.81
C CYS A 124 19.78 -1.39 -4.83
N GLY A 125 21.02 -1.47 -4.29
CA GLY A 125 21.79 -2.72 -4.24
C GLY A 125 22.23 -3.22 -5.62
N LEU A 126 22.54 -2.31 -6.57
CA LEU A 126 22.86 -2.60 -7.96
C LEU A 126 24.35 -2.44 -8.33
N SER A 127 25.20 -2.02 -7.41
CA SER A 127 26.62 -1.67 -7.71
C SER A 127 27.39 -2.81 -8.40
N HIS A 128 27.11 -4.06 -8.04
CA HIS A 128 27.74 -5.25 -8.62
C HIS A 128 27.14 -5.67 -9.96
N MET A 129 26.07 -5.03 -10.40
CA MET A 129 25.35 -5.31 -11.68
C MET A 129 25.59 -4.25 -12.75
N SER A 130 26.44 -3.27 -12.51
CA SER A 130 26.63 -2.06 -13.30
C SER A 130 26.75 -2.30 -14.83
N LYS A 131 27.52 -3.30 -15.22
CA LYS A 131 27.81 -3.63 -16.64
C LYS A 131 26.94 -4.75 -17.22
N ARG A 132 25.98 -5.29 -16.44
CA ARG A 132 25.07 -6.31 -16.94
C ARG A 132 23.95 -5.69 -17.76
N LEU A 133 23.58 -6.35 -18.84
CA LEU A 133 22.36 -6.03 -19.61
C LEU A 133 21.14 -6.25 -18.70
N ILE A 134 20.17 -5.34 -18.77
CA ILE A 134 18.97 -5.39 -17.94
C ILE A 134 18.12 -6.63 -18.26
N GLU A 135 18.11 -7.09 -19.51
CA GLU A 135 17.42 -8.35 -19.88
C GLU A 135 17.94 -9.58 -19.15
N ASN A 136 19.22 -9.60 -18.79
CA ASN A 136 19.88 -10.70 -18.10
C ASN A 136 19.74 -10.63 -16.56
N LEU A 137 18.92 -9.72 -16.04
CA LEU A 137 18.63 -9.57 -14.62
C LEU A 137 17.33 -10.30 -14.25
N SER A 138 17.29 -10.83 -13.03
CA SER A 138 16.03 -11.34 -12.48
C SER A 138 14.99 -10.23 -12.34
N ASN A 139 13.70 -10.60 -12.25
CA ASN A 139 12.61 -9.65 -12.07
C ASN A 139 12.83 -8.70 -10.89
N GLY A 140 13.38 -9.20 -9.78
CA GLY A 140 13.70 -8.38 -8.60
C GLY A 140 14.79 -7.33 -8.89
N TYR A 141 15.84 -7.72 -9.62
CA TYR A 141 16.87 -6.75 -10.03
C TYR A 141 16.36 -5.76 -11.07
N GLN A 142 15.54 -6.16 -12.02
CA GLN A 142 14.88 -5.24 -12.94
C GLN A 142 13.98 -4.24 -12.21
N GLN A 143 13.29 -4.68 -11.16
CA GLN A 143 12.50 -3.80 -10.30
C GLN A 143 13.37 -2.78 -9.55
N ARG A 144 14.51 -3.22 -9.02
CA ARG A 144 15.48 -2.32 -8.39
C ARG A 144 16.04 -1.28 -9.36
N VAL A 145 16.30 -1.67 -10.61
CA VAL A 145 16.71 -0.74 -11.69
C VAL A 145 15.62 0.30 -11.97
N ALA A 146 14.36 -0.11 -12.03
CA ALA A 146 13.23 0.79 -12.25
C ALA A 146 13.02 1.76 -11.05
N ILE A 147 13.21 1.29 -9.81
CA ILE A 147 13.21 2.15 -8.62
C ILE A 147 14.42 3.11 -8.65
N ALA A 148 15.61 2.63 -9.01
CA ALA A 148 16.81 3.48 -9.12
C ALA A 148 16.61 4.62 -10.12
N GLN A 149 15.97 4.36 -11.27
CA GLN A 149 15.58 5.37 -12.25
C GLN A 149 14.64 6.41 -11.63
N ALA A 150 13.63 5.98 -10.83
CA ALA A 150 12.66 6.88 -10.25
C ALA A 150 13.29 7.83 -9.20
N ILE A 151 14.39 7.42 -8.53
CA ILE A 151 15.08 8.25 -7.52
C ILE A 151 16.33 8.97 -8.03
N ILE A 152 16.71 8.80 -9.30
CA ILE A 152 18.00 9.22 -9.87
C ILE A 152 18.29 10.72 -9.73
N HIS A 153 17.26 11.55 -9.79
CA HIS A 153 17.33 13.01 -9.68
C HIS A 153 17.02 13.53 -8.27
N ASN A 154 16.98 12.63 -7.28
CA ASN A 154 16.69 12.92 -5.87
C ASN A 154 15.37 13.70 -5.67
N PRO A 155 14.22 13.15 -6.11
CA PRO A 155 12.91 13.81 -6.03
C PRO A 155 12.49 14.01 -4.56
N LEU A 156 11.57 14.95 -4.30
CA LEU A 156 10.95 15.12 -2.98
C LEU A 156 9.82 14.12 -2.75
N VAL A 157 9.08 13.80 -3.81
CA VAL A 157 7.96 12.86 -3.80
C VAL A 157 8.28 11.67 -4.69
N LEU A 158 8.06 10.46 -4.20
CA LEU A 158 8.19 9.22 -4.96
C LEU A 158 6.83 8.52 -5.04
N ILE A 159 6.38 8.23 -6.25
CA ILE A 159 5.13 7.51 -6.50
C ILE A 159 5.46 6.16 -7.11
N LEU A 160 5.07 5.08 -6.43
CA LEU A 160 5.31 3.69 -6.82
C LEU A 160 3.97 2.99 -7.06
N ASP A 161 3.70 2.63 -8.30
CA ASP A 161 2.48 1.93 -8.68
C ASP A 161 2.74 0.43 -8.78
N GLU A 162 2.17 -0.35 -7.84
CA GLU A 162 2.28 -1.82 -7.73
C GLU A 162 3.75 -2.33 -7.79
N PRO A 163 4.68 -1.83 -6.95
CA PRO A 163 6.11 -2.09 -7.10
C PRO A 163 6.55 -3.53 -6.83
N THR A 164 5.67 -4.39 -6.32
CA THR A 164 5.97 -5.79 -5.95
C THR A 164 5.31 -6.81 -6.86
N VAL A 165 4.50 -6.38 -7.82
CA VAL A 165 3.80 -7.28 -8.75
C VAL A 165 4.81 -8.11 -9.58
N GLY A 166 4.56 -9.42 -9.63
CA GLY A 166 5.38 -10.37 -10.39
C GLY A 166 6.72 -10.73 -9.74
N LEU A 167 6.88 -10.44 -8.44
CA LEU A 167 8.05 -10.82 -7.66
C LEU A 167 7.76 -12.02 -6.75
N ASP A 168 8.78 -12.81 -6.44
CA ASP A 168 8.69 -13.87 -5.45
C ASP A 168 8.69 -13.32 -4.00
N PRO A 169 8.33 -14.14 -2.98
CA PRO A 169 8.22 -13.67 -1.59
C PRO A 169 9.51 -13.09 -1.00
N ILE A 170 10.68 -13.57 -1.45
CA ILE A 170 11.98 -13.05 -0.97
C ILE A 170 12.21 -11.67 -1.56
N GLN A 171 12.02 -11.54 -2.87
CA GLN A 171 12.16 -10.26 -3.58
C GLN A 171 11.16 -9.20 -3.07
N ILE A 172 9.91 -9.59 -2.79
CA ILE A 172 8.91 -8.71 -2.18
C ILE A 172 9.42 -8.14 -0.85
N ARG A 173 9.98 -8.97 0.02
CA ARG A 173 10.53 -8.53 1.32
C ARG A 173 11.67 -7.52 1.13
N GLU A 174 12.56 -7.79 0.17
CA GLU A 174 13.68 -6.91 -0.14
C GLU A 174 13.23 -5.56 -0.72
N ILE A 175 12.24 -5.54 -1.62
CA ILE A 175 11.68 -4.30 -2.18
C ILE A 175 10.96 -3.49 -1.09
N ARG A 176 10.23 -4.13 -0.18
CA ARG A 176 9.61 -3.46 0.97
C ARG A 176 10.65 -2.78 1.87
N ALA A 177 11.74 -3.47 2.18
CA ALA A 177 12.83 -2.90 2.96
C ALA A 177 13.46 -1.70 2.25
N LEU A 178 13.68 -1.80 0.94
CA LEU A 178 14.18 -0.70 0.10
C LEU A 178 13.24 0.50 0.12
N ILE A 179 11.94 0.30 -0.06
CA ILE A 179 10.95 1.39 -0.03
C ILE A 179 10.95 2.09 1.33
N ARG A 180 11.03 1.33 2.42
CA ARG A 180 11.08 1.89 3.78
C ARG A 180 12.35 2.72 4.03
N GLU A 181 13.51 2.28 3.50
CA GLU A 181 14.76 3.04 3.55
C GLU A 181 14.66 4.35 2.75
N ILE A 182 14.09 4.28 1.55
CA ILE A 182 13.86 5.45 0.70
C ILE A 182 12.92 6.45 1.39
N GLY A 183 11.87 5.95 2.05
CA GLY A 183 10.89 6.74 2.79
C GLY A 183 11.48 7.61 3.91
N GLN A 184 12.65 7.25 4.45
CA GLN A 184 13.35 8.09 5.44
C GLN A 184 13.82 9.45 4.89
N LYS A 185 13.96 9.58 3.57
CA LYS A 185 14.48 10.80 2.92
C LYS A 185 13.51 11.40 1.89
N HIS A 186 12.55 10.62 1.44
CA HIS A 186 11.57 11.00 0.42
C HIS A 186 10.16 10.79 0.98
N SER A 187 9.21 11.60 0.57
CA SER A 187 7.79 11.30 0.81
C SER A 187 7.33 10.31 -0.25
N VAL A 188 6.66 9.23 0.13
CA VAL A 188 6.35 8.11 -0.77
C VAL A 188 4.85 7.85 -0.84
N ILE A 189 4.29 7.68 -2.04
CA ILE A 189 2.99 7.05 -2.24
C ILE A 189 3.23 5.64 -2.80
N LEU A 190 2.71 4.65 -2.10
CA LEU A 190 2.75 3.25 -2.49
C LEU A 190 1.35 2.78 -2.90
N SER A 191 1.13 2.56 -4.20
CA SER A 191 -0.11 1.96 -4.69
C SER A 191 0.02 0.44 -4.68
N THR A 192 -0.94 -0.25 -4.08
CA THR A 192 -0.97 -1.72 -4.03
C THR A 192 -2.38 -2.25 -3.81
N HIS A 193 -2.60 -3.53 -4.12
CA HIS A 193 -3.80 -4.27 -3.74
C HIS A 193 -3.53 -5.24 -2.57
N ILE A 194 -2.32 -5.24 -2.01
CA ILE A 194 -1.87 -6.19 -0.99
C ILE A 194 -1.78 -5.50 0.37
N LEU A 195 -2.74 -5.77 1.26
CA LEU A 195 -2.80 -5.15 2.59
C LEU A 195 -1.53 -5.38 3.45
N PRO A 196 -0.94 -6.59 3.53
CA PRO A 196 0.31 -6.80 4.26
C PRO A 196 1.46 -5.90 3.82
N GLU A 197 1.46 -5.40 2.58
CA GLU A 197 2.47 -4.43 2.14
C GLU A 197 2.29 -3.09 2.81
N VAL A 198 1.06 -2.61 2.80
CA VAL A 198 0.71 -1.33 3.45
C VAL A 198 1.01 -1.39 4.95
N GLU A 199 0.62 -2.47 5.62
CA GLU A 199 0.86 -2.65 7.06
C GLU A 199 2.34 -2.67 7.46
N MET A 200 3.21 -3.16 6.56
CA MET A 200 4.64 -3.30 6.83
C MET A 200 5.45 -2.06 6.46
N VAL A 201 4.98 -1.26 5.51
CA VAL A 201 5.79 -0.20 4.88
C VAL A 201 5.24 1.20 5.14
N CYS A 202 3.92 1.36 5.27
CA CYS A 202 3.27 2.66 5.28
C CYS A 202 2.98 3.17 6.70
N ASP A 203 2.92 4.49 6.83
CA ASP A 203 2.53 5.20 8.07
C ASP A 203 1.03 5.40 8.12
N ARG A 204 0.44 5.80 6.99
CA ARG A 204 -1.01 5.95 6.79
C ARG A 204 -1.48 5.23 5.53
N VAL A 205 -2.79 5.04 5.43
CA VAL A 205 -3.42 4.38 4.29
C VAL A 205 -4.68 5.10 3.85
N GLN A 206 -4.88 5.16 2.55
CA GLN A 206 -6.14 5.48 1.91
C GLN A 206 -6.60 4.27 1.11
N ILE A 207 -7.87 3.91 1.26
CA ILE A 207 -8.46 2.77 0.56
C ILE A 207 -9.46 3.30 -0.46
N ILE A 208 -9.28 2.88 -1.72
CA ILE A 208 -10.17 3.23 -2.82
C ILE A 208 -10.94 2.00 -3.31
N ASP A 209 -12.25 2.16 -3.53
CA ASP A 209 -13.08 1.16 -4.19
C ASP A 209 -14.03 1.84 -5.19
N LYS A 210 -14.10 1.29 -6.43
CA LYS A 210 -14.97 1.79 -7.51
C LYS A 210 -14.87 3.31 -7.71
N GLY A 211 -13.64 3.85 -7.61
CA GLY A 211 -13.35 5.26 -7.79
C GLY A 211 -13.56 6.15 -6.55
N ASN A 212 -14.06 5.62 -5.43
CA ASN A 212 -14.34 6.40 -4.22
C ASN A 212 -13.36 6.05 -3.11
N LEU A 213 -12.93 7.03 -2.31
CA LEU A 213 -12.24 6.76 -1.06
C LEU A 213 -13.25 6.18 -0.05
N VAL A 214 -12.97 4.98 0.45
CA VAL A 214 -13.80 4.28 1.44
C VAL A 214 -13.21 4.35 2.85
N PHE A 215 -11.90 4.55 2.95
CA PHE A 215 -11.20 4.72 4.22
C PHE A 215 -9.99 5.64 4.05
N HIS A 216 -9.66 6.40 5.09
CA HIS A 216 -8.38 7.10 5.26
C HIS A 216 -8.04 7.13 6.74
N GLY A 217 -6.79 6.86 7.09
CA GLY A 217 -6.35 6.85 8.48
C GLY A 217 -4.97 6.23 8.66
N SER A 218 -4.55 6.09 9.90
CA SER A 218 -3.32 5.40 10.29
C SER A 218 -3.45 3.88 10.11
N ILE A 219 -2.31 3.20 10.07
CA ILE A 219 -2.29 1.73 10.03
C ILE A 219 -2.92 1.13 11.29
N ASP A 220 -2.78 1.79 12.45
CA ASP A 220 -3.38 1.30 13.68
C ASP A 220 -4.90 1.45 13.70
N GLU A 221 -5.43 2.55 13.15
CA GLU A 221 -6.88 2.69 12.95
C GLU A 221 -7.41 1.62 11.99
N LEU A 222 -6.70 1.33 10.89
CA LEU A 222 -7.08 0.25 9.98
C LEU A 222 -7.07 -1.12 10.68
N LYS A 223 -6.07 -1.41 11.52
CA LYS A 223 -6.02 -2.65 12.31
C LYS A 223 -7.17 -2.75 13.29
N GLN A 224 -7.60 -1.65 13.92
CA GLN A 224 -8.77 -1.62 14.77
C GLN A 224 -10.07 -1.97 14.01
N HIS A 225 -10.22 -1.48 12.77
CA HIS A 225 -11.33 -1.88 11.90
C HIS A 225 -11.28 -3.36 11.49
N ARG A 226 -10.07 -3.96 11.42
CA ARG A 226 -9.88 -5.40 11.17
C ARG A 226 -10.11 -6.28 12.39
N GLN A 227 -9.86 -5.76 13.59
CA GLN A 227 -10.22 -6.44 14.83
C GLN A 227 -11.73 -6.44 14.96
N GLY A 228 -12.38 -7.22 14.11
CA GLY A 228 -13.79 -7.53 14.26
C GLY A 228 -13.99 -8.16 15.65
N ASN A 229 -15.16 -7.96 16.25
CA ASN A 229 -15.57 -8.61 17.48
C ASN A 229 -15.73 -10.12 17.28
N LYS A 230 -14.65 -10.82 16.83
CA LYS A 230 -14.65 -12.23 16.48
C LYS A 230 -13.38 -12.91 17.00
N LEU A 231 -13.53 -14.11 17.53
CA LEU A 231 -12.42 -14.98 17.91
C LEU A 231 -12.53 -16.29 17.12
N MET A 232 -11.41 -16.81 16.68
CA MET A 232 -11.25 -18.17 16.21
C MET A 232 -10.79 -19.04 17.38
N VAL A 233 -11.53 -20.08 17.69
CA VAL A 233 -11.28 -20.92 18.88
C VAL A 233 -11.29 -22.39 18.48
N GLY A 234 -10.27 -23.15 18.89
CA GLY A 234 -10.12 -24.58 18.63
C GLY A 234 -10.06 -25.39 19.91
N PHE A 235 -10.81 -26.51 19.96
CA PHE A 235 -10.90 -27.40 21.11
C PHE A 235 -10.55 -28.84 20.75
N ALA A 236 -9.87 -29.56 21.65
CA ALA A 236 -9.60 -30.99 21.48
C ALA A 236 -10.89 -31.83 21.61
N LYS A 237 -11.79 -31.42 22.52
CA LYS A 237 -13.14 -31.98 22.67
C LYS A 237 -14.15 -30.89 22.33
N ALA A 238 -14.94 -31.11 21.28
CA ALA A 238 -15.88 -30.11 20.78
C ALA A 238 -16.96 -29.79 21.83
N PRO A 239 -17.04 -28.53 22.33
CA PRO A 239 -18.17 -28.10 23.16
C PRO A 239 -19.43 -27.99 22.31
N THR A 240 -20.60 -27.99 22.96
CA THR A 240 -21.86 -27.67 22.29
C THR A 240 -21.91 -26.18 21.94
N ILE A 241 -22.56 -25.84 20.82
CA ILE A 241 -22.75 -24.42 20.42
C ILE A 241 -23.51 -23.65 21.51
N SER A 242 -24.47 -24.28 22.22
CA SER A 242 -25.20 -23.70 23.33
C SER A 242 -24.25 -23.27 24.47
N ALA A 243 -23.34 -24.16 24.88
CA ALA A 243 -22.40 -23.88 25.98
C ALA A 243 -21.45 -22.71 25.64
N LEU A 244 -21.13 -22.50 24.36
CA LEU A 244 -20.34 -21.34 23.91
C LEU A 244 -21.17 -20.06 23.79
N ASN A 245 -22.44 -20.14 23.39
CA ASN A 245 -23.36 -18.98 23.34
C ASN A 245 -23.72 -18.47 24.72
N ASP A 246 -23.72 -19.32 25.76
CA ASP A 246 -24.04 -18.95 27.16
C ASP A 246 -22.91 -18.17 27.85
N ILE A 247 -21.75 -18.02 27.14
CA ILE A 247 -20.63 -17.25 27.70
C ILE A 247 -20.96 -15.75 27.62
N GLU A 248 -20.76 -15.06 28.72
CA GLU A 248 -20.99 -13.62 28.81
C GLU A 248 -20.20 -12.85 27.74
N GLY A 249 -20.86 -11.96 27.01
CA GLY A 249 -20.28 -11.17 25.92
C GLY A 249 -20.35 -11.85 24.57
N VAL A 250 -20.61 -13.14 24.46
CA VAL A 250 -20.80 -13.84 23.17
C VAL A 250 -22.14 -13.44 22.57
N SER A 251 -22.15 -13.15 21.27
CA SER A 251 -23.36 -12.78 20.53
C SER A 251 -23.82 -13.85 19.55
N LYS A 252 -22.88 -14.60 18.98
CA LYS A 252 -23.14 -15.67 18.04
C LYS A 252 -21.95 -16.61 17.96
N VAL A 253 -22.20 -17.92 17.82
CA VAL A 253 -21.17 -18.93 17.56
C VAL A 253 -21.44 -19.60 16.24
N GLU A 254 -20.42 -19.69 15.40
CA GLU A 254 -20.45 -20.41 14.12
C GLU A 254 -19.43 -21.55 14.17
N LYS A 255 -19.83 -22.75 13.80
CA LYS A 255 -18.90 -23.87 13.58
C LYS A 255 -18.27 -23.71 12.20
N VAL A 256 -16.93 -23.54 12.14
CA VAL A 256 -16.18 -23.33 10.89
C VAL A 256 -15.69 -24.65 10.34
N GLU A 257 -15.09 -25.48 11.22
CA GLU A 257 -14.59 -26.82 10.92
C GLU A 257 -14.87 -27.74 12.10
N ASP A 258 -14.48 -29.00 11.97
CA ASP A 258 -14.58 -29.91 13.11
C ASP A 258 -13.70 -29.38 14.25
N ARG A 259 -14.31 -29.11 15.42
CA ARG A 259 -13.66 -28.58 16.64
C ARG A 259 -13.13 -27.13 16.53
N MET A 260 -13.42 -26.40 15.42
CA MET A 260 -13.09 -24.99 15.25
C MET A 260 -14.35 -24.15 15.22
N TYR A 261 -14.36 -23.08 16.00
CA TYR A 261 -15.51 -22.19 16.16
C TYR A 261 -15.10 -20.73 15.95
N ARG A 262 -15.95 -19.99 15.26
CA ARG A 262 -15.90 -18.53 15.17
C ARG A 262 -16.87 -17.96 16.19
N ILE A 263 -16.37 -17.22 17.18
CA ILE A 263 -17.17 -16.63 18.26
C ILE A 263 -17.26 -15.13 18.04
N HIS A 264 -18.47 -14.63 17.82
CA HIS A 264 -18.77 -13.21 17.70
C HIS A 264 -19.12 -12.66 19.09
N PHE A 265 -18.70 -11.40 19.39
CA PHE A 265 -19.02 -10.74 20.65
C PHE A 265 -19.44 -9.27 20.45
N LYS A 266 -20.22 -8.70 21.39
CA LYS A 266 -20.88 -7.39 21.19
C LYS A 266 -20.09 -6.20 21.73
N ASN A 267 -19.19 -6.38 22.68
CA ASN A 267 -18.49 -5.31 23.38
C ASN A 267 -17.00 -5.28 23.02
N LYS A 268 -16.32 -4.14 23.28
CA LYS A 268 -14.86 -4.03 23.17
C LYS A 268 -14.08 -4.98 24.10
N GLN A 269 -14.74 -5.61 25.08
CA GLN A 269 -14.14 -6.63 25.92
C GLN A 269 -14.30 -8.01 25.28
N SER A 270 -13.16 -8.60 24.94
CA SER A 270 -13.08 -9.95 24.37
C SER A 270 -13.50 -11.00 25.42
N PRO A 271 -14.36 -11.97 25.10
CA PRO A 271 -14.72 -13.07 25.98
C PRO A 271 -13.61 -14.14 26.13
N ALA A 272 -12.42 -13.88 25.64
CA ALA A 272 -11.32 -14.84 25.61
C ALA A 272 -11.01 -15.43 26.99
N GLU A 273 -10.95 -14.60 28.04
CA GLU A 273 -10.68 -15.06 29.40
C GLU A 273 -11.78 -16.00 29.93
N ALA A 274 -13.03 -15.69 29.66
CA ALA A 274 -14.17 -16.52 30.04
C ALA A 274 -14.16 -17.85 29.31
N ILE A 275 -13.83 -17.86 28.03
CA ILE A 275 -13.66 -19.05 27.18
C ILE A 275 -12.56 -19.96 27.77
N VAL A 276 -11.39 -19.39 28.10
CA VAL A 276 -10.27 -20.14 28.68
C VAL A 276 -10.70 -20.78 30.01
N LYS A 277 -11.30 -20.00 30.94
CA LYS A 277 -11.76 -20.51 32.23
C LYS A 277 -12.78 -21.66 32.11
N LEU A 278 -13.75 -21.52 31.21
CA LEU A 278 -14.75 -22.57 30.93
C LEU A 278 -14.15 -23.81 30.28
N SER A 279 -13.21 -23.62 29.38
CA SER A 279 -12.51 -24.73 28.73
C SER A 279 -11.73 -25.58 29.73
N VAL A 280 -11.06 -24.96 30.71
CA VAL A 280 -10.35 -25.66 31.79
C VAL A 280 -11.35 -26.40 32.66
N LYS A 281 -12.41 -25.70 33.12
CA LYS A 281 -13.44 -26.28 33.97
C LYS A 281 -14.11 -27.53 33.38
N ASN A 282 -14.39 -27.50 32.08
CA ASN A 282 -15.12 -28.57 31.39
C ASN A 282 -14.20 -29.55 30.64
N SER A 283 -12.87 -29.41 30.78
CA SER A 283 -11.87 -30.25 30.09
C SER A 283 -12.06 -30.34 28.58
N TRP A 284 -12.40 -29.19 27.93
CA TRP A 284 -12.56 -29.11 26.48
C TRP A 284 -11.23 -29.16 25.73
N GLY A 285 -10.11 -28.89 26.43
CA GLY A 285 -8.77 -28.92 25.83
C GLY A 285 -8.60 -27.83 24.75
N LEU A 286 -8.70 -26.57 25.16
CA LEU A 286 -8.44 -25.43 24.27
C LEU A 286 -7.01 -25.49 23.76
N TYR A 287 -6.81 -25.55 22.45
CA TYR A 287 -5.49 -25.55 21.81
C TYR A 287 -5.23 -24.30 20.96
N GLN A 288 -6.27 -23.57 20.60
CA GLN A 288 -6.16 -22.34 19.82
C GLN A 288 -7.19 -21.32 20.30
N ILE A 289 -6.74 -20.08 20.53
CA ILE A 289 -7.58 -18.90 20.65
C ILE A 289 -6.85 -17.72 20.05
N ALA A 290 -7.42 -17.10 19.05
CA ALA A 290 -6.84 -15.96 18.34
C ALA A 290 -7.95 -15.02 17.85
N PRO A 291 -7.71 -13.71 17.76
CA PRO A 291 -8.60 -12.83 17.01
C PRO A 291 -8.81 -13.37 15.58
N ASP A 292 -10.08 -13.51 15.19
CA ASP A 292 -10.40 -13.86 13.80
C ASP A 292 -10.19 -12.62 12.93
N GLN A 293 -9.05 -12.62 12.25
CA GLN A 293 -8.68 -11.49 11.40
C GLN A 293 -9.61 -11.45 10.18
N THR A 294 -10.37 -10.40 10.10
CA THR A 294 -11.21 -10.12 8.94
C THR A 294 -10.33 -10.06 7.69
N SER A 295 -10.70 -10.76 6.62
CA SER A 295 -9.97 -10.68 5.35
C SER A 295 -10.02 -9.25 4.79
N LEU A 296 -9.16 -8.92 3.84
CA LEU A 296 -9.21 -7.61 3.17
C LEU A 296 -10.58 -7.42 2.50
N GLU A 297 -11.09 -8.49 1.87
CA GLU A 297 -12.41 -8.48 1.24
C GLU A 297 -13.51 -8.18 2.27
N ASP A 298 -13.44 -8.76 3.46
CA ASP A 298 -14.42 -8.47 4.53
C ASP A 298 -14.32 -7.02 5.03
N VAL A 299 -13.10 -6.48 5.16
CA VAL A 299 -12.91 -5.05 5.52
C VAL A 299 -13.48 -4.17 4.41
N PHE A 300 -13.23 -4.47 3.15
CA PHE A 300 -13.83 -3.76 2.03
C PHE A 300 -15.35 -3.82 2.05
N VAL A 301 -15.93 -5.01 2.27
CA VAL A 301 -17.37 -5.19 2.37
C VAL A 301 -17.94 -4.37 3.53
N GLN A 302 -17.30 -4.38 4.69
CA GLN A 302 -17.74 -3.59 5.85
C GLN A 302 -17.68 -2.08 5.56
N LEU A 303 -16.56 -1.59 5.02
CA LEU A 303 -16.37 -0.17 4.72
C LEU A 303 -17.31 0.34 3.61
N THR A 304 -17.56 -0.49 2.59
CA THR A 304 -18.51 -0.16 1.52
C THR A 304 -19.97 -0.21 2.00
N GLN A 305 -20.33 -1.14 2.89
CA GLN A 305 -21.68 -1.22 3.46
C GLN A 305 -21.98 -0.07 4.44
N MET A 306 -20.99 0.40 5.19
CA MET A 306 -21.14 1.57 6.07
C MET A 306 -21.44 2.85 5.27
N LYS A 307 -20.83 3.03 4.10
CA LYS A 307 -21.08 4.20 3.22
C LYS A 307 -22.45 4.17 2.50
N GLN A 308 -23.09 3.00 2.37
CA GLN A 308 -24.42 2.89 1.79
C GLN A 308 -25.55 3.16 2.81
N LYS A 309 -25.23 3.26 4.10
CA LYS A 309 -26.20 3.52 5.18
C LYS A 309 -26.22 4.97 5.68
N ASN A 310 -25.31 5.80 5.20
CA ASN A 310 -25.25 7.24 5.42
C ASN A 310 -25.50 8.00 4.10
#